data_ffb01c0c12318ef903da5234fdcf0bb5
#
_entry.id   ffb01c0c12318ef903da5234fdcf0bb5
#
_cell.length_a   1.000
_cell.length_b   1.000
_cell.length_c   1.000
_cell.angle_alpha   90.00
_cell.angle_beta   90.00
_cell.angle_gamma   90.00
#
_symmetry.space_group_name_H-M   'P 1'
#
loop_
_entity.id
_entity.type
_entity.pdbx_description
1 polymer ?
#
loop_
_entity_poly.entity_id
_entity_poly.type
_entity_poly.pdbx_seq_one_letter_code
_entity_poly.pdbx_strand_id
1 'polypeptide(L)'
;MGKNVKKQRPVNLDLQTIRFPVTAIASILHRVSGVITFVAVGILLWLLGLSLSSQEGFMQAAAIMNSFVVKFIFWGILTALAYHICGGIRHLLMDFGYIEESLAAGTRSAQVAIGLTVVLSVLAGVLVW
;
A
#
# COMPACT_ATOMS: atom_id res chain seq x y z
N MET A 1 51.56 -2.40 17.70
CA MET A 1 50.40 -3.18 17.18
C MET A 1 49.11 -2.51 17.61
N GLY A 2 48.47 -1.80 16.72
CA GLY A 2 47.19 -1.20 17.01
C GLY A 2 46.11 -2.28 17.15
N LYS A 3 45.51 -2.40 18.33
CA LYS A 3 44.29 -3.20 18.51
C LYS A 3 43.22 -2.59 17.64
N ASN A 4 42.82 -3.28 16.57
CA ASN A 4 41.61 -2.96 15.82
C ASN A 4 40.40 -3.09 16.75
N VAL A 5 40.06 -2.00 17.42
CA VAL A 5 38.79 -1.89 18.14
C VAL A 5 37.73 -1.83 17.06
N LYS A 6 37.09 -2.97 16.81
CA LYS A 6 35.87 -2.98 15.99
C LYS A 6 34.88 -2.04 16.66
N LYS A 7 34.71 -0.83 16.11
CA LYS A 7 33.64 0.08 16.55
C LYS A 7 32.33 -0.68 16.40
N GLN A 8 31.76 -1.12 17.51
CA GLN A 8 30.43 -1.71 17.53
C GLN A 8 29.44 -0.62 17.06
N ARG A 9 28.74 -0.90 15.98
CA ARG A 9 27.67 0.00 15.53
C ARG A 9 26.55 -0.03 16.57
N PRO A 10 26.03 1.12 16.99
CA PRO A 10 24.88 1.14 17.89
C PRO A 10 23.70 0.44 17.22
N VAL A 11 23.08 -0.48 17.95
CA VAL A 11 21.89 -1.21 17.50
C VAL A 11 20.75 -0.83 18.43
N ASN A 12 19.68 -0.28 17.86
CA ASN A 12 18.44 -0.01 18.58
C ASN A 12 17.34 -0.91 18.00
N LEU A 13 16.88 -1.88 18.80
CA LEU A 13 15.81 -2.81 18.46
C LEU A 13 14.46 -2.43 19.10
N ASP A 14 14.39 -1.32 19.84
CA ASP A 14 13.16 -0.83 20.43
C ASP A 14 12.39 0.01 19.43
N LEU A 15 11.36 -0.61 18.83
CA LEU A 15 10.52 0.05 17.82
C LEU A 15 9.70 1.22 18.37
N GLN A 16 9.52 1.32 19.67
CA GLN A 16 8.77 2.41 20.29
C GLN A 16 9.60 3.69 20.43
N THR A 17 10.93 3.58 20.46
CA THR A 17 11.85 4.71 20.62
C THR A 17 12.46 5.18 19.31
N ILE A 18 12.37 4.39 18.24
CA ILE A 18 12.90 4.75 16.91
C ILE A 18 11.93 5.69 16.21
N ARG A 19 12.46 6.83 15.75
CA ARG A 19 11.73 7.70 14.82
C ARG A 19 11.98 7.26 13.39
N PHE A 20 10.96 6.72 12.76
CA PHE A 20 11.04 6.32 11.36
C PHE A 20 10.93 7.55 10.45
N PRO A 21 11.88 7.74 9.51
CA PRO A 21 11.71 8.75 8.46
C PRO A 21 10.52 8.38 7.55
N VAL A 22 9.94 9.37 6.88
CA VAL A 22 8.81 9.15 5.99
C VAL A 22 9.13 8.17 4.86
N THR A 23 10.39 8.10 4.42
CA THR A 23 10.87 7.15 3.42
C THR A 23 10.76 5.70 3.90
N ALA A 24 11.10 5.44 5.16
CA ALA A 24 10.96 4.11 5.76
C ALA A 24 9.48 3.73 5.92
N ILE A 25 8.65 4.65 6.36
CA ILE A 25 7.19 4.45 6.47
C ILE A 25 6.60 4.14 5.10
N ALA A 26 6.96 4.89 4.07
CA ALA A 26 6.50 4.67 2.70
C ALA A 26 6.88 3.26 2.19
N SER A 27 8.08 2.79 2.49
CA SER A 27 8.55 1.46 2.12
C SER A 27 7.80 0.35 2.86
N ILE A 28 7.56 0.50 4.16
CA ILE A 28 6.79 -0.46 4.96
C ILE A 28 5.35 -0.53 4.46
N LEU A 29 4.72 0.61 4.24
CA LEU A 29 3.35 0.68 3.74
C LEU A 29 3.21 0.04 2.35
N HIS A 30 4.22 0.18 1.49
CA HIS A 30 4.21 -0.49 0.18
C HIS A 30 4.19 -2.02 0.32
N ARG A 31 4.94 -2.58 1.26
CA ARG A 31 4.93 -4.02 1.55
C ARG A 31 3.60 -4.47 2.13
N VAL A 32 3.06 -3.72 3.08
CA VAL A 32 1.74 -4.00 3.70
C VAL A 32 0.63 -3.93 2.65
N SER A 33 0.64 -2.91 1.80
CA SER A 33 -0.33 -2.78 0.71
C SER A 33 -0.22 -3.92 -0.29
N GLY A 34 0.98 -4.42 -0.55
CA GLY A 34 1.20 -5.60 -1.39
C GLY A 34 0.55 -6.86 -0.83
N VAL A 35 0.69 -7.10 0.47
CA VAL A 35 0.03 -8.23 1.14
C VAL A 35 -1.49 -8.10 1.08
N ILE A 36 -2.02 -6.93 1.37
CA ILE A 36 -3.47 -6.66 1.30
C ILE A 36 -3.98 -6.89 -0.12
N THR A 37 -3.30 -6.37 -1.12
CA THR A 37 -3.66 -6.53 -2.54
C THR A 37 -3.63 -8.01 -2.95
N PHE A 38 -2.63 -8.76 -2.51
CA PHE A 38 -2.53 -10.19 -2.79
C PHE A 38 -3.73 -10.98 -2.23
N VAL A 39 -4.10 -10.74 -0.98
CA VAL A 39 -5.28 -11.36 -0.36
C VAL A 39 -6.57 -10.92 -1.07
N ALA A 40 -6.66 -9.63 -1.40
CA ALA A 40 -7.81 -9.06 -2.09
C ALA A 40 -8.06 -9.70 -3.45
N VAL A 41 -7.02 -10.04 -4.20
CA VAL A 41 -7.16 -10.76 -5.50
C VAL A 41 -7.93 -12.05 -5.33
N GLY A 42 -7.62 -12.84 -4.31
CA GLY A 42 -8.36 -14.09 -4.03
C GLY A 42 -9.85 -13.84 -3.73
N ILE A 43 -10.13 -12.85 -2.90
CA ILE A 43 -11.52 -12.48 -2.55
C ILE A 43 -12.28 -11.97 -3.77
N LEU A 44 -11.67 -11.11 -4.58
CA LEU A 44 -12.29 -10.54 -5.78
C LEU A 44 -12.51 -11.59 -6.86
N LEU A 45 -11.59 -12.55 -7.03
CA LEU A 45 -11.77 -13.69 -7.94
C LEU A 45 -12.90 -14.60 -7.49
N TRP A 46 -13.03 -14.83 -6.19
CA TRP A 46 -14.16 -15.58 -5.65
C TRP A 46 -15.49 -14.87 -5.96
N LEU A 47 -15.56 -13.57 -5.69
CA LEU A 47 -16.76 -12.77 -5.97
C LEU A 47 -17.10 -12.73 -7.46
N LEU A 48 -16.08 -12.60 -8.31
CA LEU A 48 -16.23 -12.67 -9.76
C LEU A 48 -16.77 -14.05 -10.18
N GLY A 49 -16.20 -15.13 -9.66
CA GLY A 49 -16.66 -16.49 -9.92
C GLY A 49 -18.13 -16.69 -9.53
N LEU A 50 -18.52 -16.18 -8.37
CA LEU A 50 -19.91 -16.18 -7.92
C LEU A 50 -20.81 -15.42 -8.90
N SER A 51 -20.41 -14.22 -9.30
CA SER A 51 -21.19 -13.38 -10.20
C SER A 51 -21.39 -13.98 -11.59
N LEU A 52 -20.44 -14.80 -12.05
CA LEU A 52 -20.48 -15.46 -13.36
C LEU A 52 -21.11 -16.85 -13.34
N SER A 53 -21.42 -17.39 -12.15
CA SER A 53 -21.92 -18.76 -12.00
C SER A 53 -23.34 -18.96 -12.49
N SER A 54 -24.21 -17.97 -12.28
CA SER A 54 -25.62 -17.97 -12.62
C SER A 54 -26.21 -16.57 -12.48
N GLN A 55 -27.44 -16.37 -12.92
CA GLN A 55 -28.17 -15.13 -12.65
C GLN A 55 -28.40 -14.94 -11.15
N GLU A 56 -28.72 -15.99 -10.44
CA GLU A 56 -28.86 -15.96 -8.98
C GLU A 56 -27.52 -15.61 -8.30
N GLY A 57 -26.42 -16.22 -8.74
CA GLY A 57 -25.08 -15.91 -8.25
C GLY A 57 -24.69 -14.45 -8.50
N PHE A 58 -25.04 -13.88 -9.64
CA PHE A 58 -24.84 -12.46 -9.91
C PHE A 58 -25.63 -11.57 -8.93
N MET A 59 -26.89 -11.91 -8.67
CA MET A 59 -27.70 -11.16 -7.72
C MET A 59 -27.16 -11.27 -6.29
N GLN A 60 -26.66 -12.44 -5.89
CA GLN A 60 -26.02 -12.63 -4.60
C GLN A 60 -24.74 -11.81 -4.48
N ALA A 61 -23.88 -11.79 -5.51
CA ALA A 61 -22.68 -10.97 -5.54
C ALA A 61 -23.02 -9.47 -5.44
N ALA A 62 -24.03 -9.02 -6.15
CA ALA A 62 -24.51 -7.63 -6.08
C ALA A 62 -25.04 -7.27 -4.68
N ALA A 63 -25.76 -8.19 -4.03
CA ALA A 63 -26.25 -8.00 -2.67
C ALA A 63 -25.09 -7.92 -1.65
N ILE A 64 -24.06 -8.77 -1.79
CA ILE A 64 -22.84 -8.73 -0.96
C ILE A 64 -22.16 -7.37 -1.12
N MET A 65 -21.97 -6.91 -2.36
CA MET A 65 -21.32 -5.63 -2.65
C MET A 65 -22.13 -4.42 -2.19
N ASN A 66 -23.42 -4.57 -1.97
CA ASN A 66 -24.28 -3.48 -1.50
C ASN A 66 -24.32 -3.32 0.02
N SER A 67 -23.72 -4.24 0.75
CA SER A 67 -23.56 -4.15 2.21
C SER A 67 -22.60 -3.03 2.60
N PHE A 68 -22.94 -2.25 3.63
CA PHE A 68 -22.06 -1.18 4.13
C PHE A 68 -20.68 -1.71 4.55
N VAL A 69 -20.62 -2.82 5.27
CA VAL A 69 -19.36 -3.43 5.73
C VAL A 69 -18.50 -3.84 4.53
N VAL A 70 -19.10 -4.46 3.52
CA VAL A 70 -18.39 -4.90 2.32
C VAL A 70 -17.93 -3.70 1.50
N LYS A 71 -18.73 -2.65 1.36
CA LYS A 71 -18.32 -1.40 0.72
C LYS A 71 -17.13 -0.77 1.42
N PHE A 72 -17.13 -0.76 2.75
CA PHE A 72 -16.00 -0.25 3.53
C PHE A 72 -14.73 -1.07 3.29
N ILE A 73 -14.83 -2.40 3.30
CA ILE A 73 -13.71 -3.30 2.99
C ILE A 73 -13.22 -3.08 1.56
N PHE A 74 -14.14 -2.98 0.61
CA PHE A 74 -13.78 -2.75 -0.79
C PHE A 74 -13.10 -1.39 -1.01
N TRP A 75 -13.57 -0.36 -0.34
CA TRP A 75 -12.90 0.93 -0.34
C TRP A 75 -11.49 0.83 0.26
N GLY A 76 -11.30 0.09 1.34
CA GLY A 76 -9.99 -0.19 1.93
C GLY A 76 -9.06 -0.92 0.96
N ILE A 77 -9.57 -1.90 0.23
CA ILE A 77 -8.83 -2.63 -0.82
C ILE A 77 -8.40 -1.67 -1.94
N LEU A 78 -9.30 -0.83 -2.43
CA LEU A 78 -8.99 0.17 -3.47
C LEU A 78 -7.95 1.18 -2.99
N THR A 79 -8.03 1.60 -1.74
CA THR A 79 -7.03 2.49 -1.12
C THR A 79 -5.66 1.82 -1.05
N ALA A 80 -5.60 0.57 -0.60
CA ALA A 80 -4.36 -0.20 -0.56
C ALA A 80 -3.77 -0.40 -1.96
N LEU A 81 -4.59 -0.69 -2.95
CA LEU A 81 -4.17 -0.81 -4.35
C LEU A 81 -3.64 0.51 -4.89
N ALA A 82 -4.33 1.62 -4.63
CA ALA A 82 -3.89 2.96 -5.04
C ALA A 82 -2.52 3.29 -4.46
N TYR A 83 -2.31 3.04 -3.17
CA TYR A 83 -1.01 3.23 -2.54
C TYR A 83 0.05 2.29 -3.12
N HIS A 84 -0.29 1.03 -3.35
CA HIS A 84 0.64 0.06 -3.92
C HIS A 84 1.12 0.48 -5.31
N ILE A 85 0.23 1.01 -6.14
CA ILE A 85 0.57 1.54 -7.46
C ILE A 85 1.45 2.78 -7.33
N CYS A 86 1.05 3.77 -6.54
CA CYS A 86 1.82 5.01 -6.36
C CYS A 86 3.20 4.74 -5.76
N GLY A 87 3.27 3.90 -4.73
CA GLY A 87 4.51 3.49 -4.10
C GLY A 87 5.39 2.66 -5.04
N GLY A 88 4.78 1.78 -5.83
CA GLY A 88 5.48 0.96 -6.83
C GLY A 88 6.09 1.82 -7.94
N ILE A 89 5.35 2.77 -8.47
CA ILE A 89 5.87 3.71 -9.48
C ILE A 89 7.03 4.52 -8.89
N ARG A 90 6.91 4.99 -7.66
CA ARG A 90 8.00 5.68 -6.95
C ARG A 90 9.25 4.81 -6.89
N HIS A 91 9.12 3.55 -6.47
CA HIS A 91 10.26 2.63 -6.43
C HIS A 91 10.89 2.41 -7.79
N LEU A 92 10.10 2.22 -8.85
CA LEU A 92 10.61 2.08 -10.20
C LEU A 92 11.36 3.32 -10.67
N LEU A 93 10.84 4.51 -10.38
CA LEU A 93 11.50 5.77 -10.74
C LEU A 93 12.82 5.95 -10.00
N MET A 94 12.91 5.50 -8.75
CA MET A 94 14.17 5.50 -8.00
C MET A 94 15.17 4.50 -8.59
N ASP A 95 14.71 3.30 -8.91
CA ASP A 95 15.56 2.23 -9.46
C ASP A 95 16.11 2.58 -10.85
N PHE A 96 15.33 3.28 -11.67
CA PHE A 96 15.76 3.78 -12.97
C PHE A 96 16.55 5.10 -12.92
N GLY A 97 16.77 5.65 -11.75
CA GLY A 97 17.56 6.87 -11.57
C GLY A 97 16.84 8.18 -11.92
N TYR A 98 15.52 8.15 -12.11
CA TYR A 98 14.73 9.37 -12.35
C TYR A 98 14.49 10.19 -11.09
N ILE A 99 14.58 9.57 -9.92
CA ILE A 99 14.54 10.25 -8.63
C ILE A 99 15.94 10.17 -8.01
N GLU A 100 16.48 11.31 -7.62
CA GLU A 100 17.79 11.43 -7.02
C GLU A 100 17.89 10.64 -5.70
N GLU A 101 19.02 9.96 -5.49
CA GLU A 101 19.32 9.22 -4.26
C GLU A 101 19.75 10.17 -3.14
N SER A 102 18.83 11.02 -2.69
CA SER A 102 19.02 11.92 -1.55
C SER A 102 17.87 11.79 -0.57
N LEU A 103 18.12 12.14 0.70
CA LEU A 103 17.07 12.16 1.72
C LEU A 103 15.95 13.15 1.34
N ALA A 104 16.29 14.30 0.79
CA ALA A 104 15.34 15.32 0.37
C ALA A 104 14.43 14.83 -0.75
N ALA A 105 14.99 14.25 -1.82
CA ALA A 105 14.23 13.71 -2.93
C ALA A 105 13.40 12.48 -2.51
N GLY A 106 13.97 11.61 -1.68
CA GLY A 106 13.26 10.46 -1.11
C GLY A 106 12.06 10.88 -0.26
N THR A 107 12.22 11.86 0.59
CA THR A 107 11.13 12.40 1.43
C THR A 107 10.05 13.04 0.58
N ARG A 108 10.42 13.88 -0.37
CA ARG A 108 9.46 14.58 -1.26
C ARG A 108 8.66 13.60 -2.11
N SER A 109 9.33 12.62 -2.72
CA SER A 109 8.67 11.60 -3.54
C SER A 109 7.73 10.71 -2.72
N ALA A 110 8.11 10.36 -1.47
CA ALA A 110 7.24 9.62 -0.56
C ALA A 110 5.99 10.43 -0.18
N GLN A 111 6.15 11.71 0.12
CA GLN A 111 5.01 12.61 0.42
C GLN A 111 4.07 12.76 -0.78
N VAL A 112 4.60 12.87 -1.99
CA VAL A 112 3.80 12.92 -3.22
C VAL A 112 3.02 11.61 -3.41
N ALA A 113 3.65 10.45 -3.23
CA ALA A 113 2.99 9.16 -3.33
C ALA A 113 1.84 9.01 -2.32
N ILE A 114 2.05 9.43 -1.08
CA ILE A 114 1.02 9.42 -0.03
C ILE A 114 -0.11 10.40 -0.38
N GLY A 115 0.23 11.60 -0.81
CA GLY A 115 -0.76 12.62 -1.20
C GLY A 115 -1.65 12.16 -2.35
N LEU A 116 -1.06 11.58 -3.40
CA LEU A 116 -1.81 10.99 -4.52
C LEU A 116 -2.72 9.84 -4.05
N THR A 117 -2.24 9.02 -3.13
CA THR A 117 -3.06 7.95 -2.55
C THR A 117 -4.27 8.49 -1.81
N VAL A 118 -4.12 9.56 -1.04
CA VAL A 118 -5.24 10.21 -0.34
C VAL A 118 -6.29 10.70 -1.35
N VAL A 119 -5.86 11.36 -2.42
CA VAL A 119 -6.78 11.82 -3.48
C VAL A 119 -7.49 10.64 -4.13
N LEU A 120 -6.77 9.60 -4.50
CA LEU A 120 -7.36 8.40 -5.12
C LEU A 120 -8.29 7.66 -4.16
N SER A 121 -7.98 7.64 -2.87
CA SER A 121 -8.85 7.05 -1.84
C SER A 121 -10.17 7.78 -1.69
N VAL A 122 -10.15 9.11 -1.74
CA VAL A 122 -11.37 9.93 -1.72
C VAL A 122 -12.21 9.66 -2.97
N LEU A 123 -11.59 9.64 -4.15
CA LEU A 123 -12.28 9.31 -5.40
C LEU A 123 -12.88 7.89 -5.38
N ALA A 124 -12.15 6.92 -4.85
CA ALA A 124 -12.64 5.56 -4.67
C ALA A 124 -13.86 5.51 -3.74
N GLY A 125 -13.84 6.28 -2.65
CA GLY A 125 -14.97 6.41 -1.75
C GLY A 125 -16.22 6.96 -2.46
N VAL A 126 -16.06 7.97 -3.29
CA VAL A 126 -17.16 8.53 -4.10
C VAL A 126 -17.72 7.49 -5.08
N LEU A 127 -16.87 6.64 -5.66
CA LEU A 127 -17.30 5.59 -6.60
C LEU A 127 -18.01 4.43 -5.91
N VAL A 128 -17.58 4.07 -4.68
CA VAL A 128 -18.13 2.93 -3.93
C VAL A 128 -19.49 3.27 -3.30
N TRP A 129 -19.68 4.48 -2.81
CA TRP A 129 -20.91 4.98 -2.23
C TRP A 129 -21.66 5.88 -3.19
#